data_b9376c412808b77eadbbf703cb0c8714
#
_entry.id   b9376c412808b77eadbbf703cb0c8714
#
_cell.length_a   1.000
_cell.length_b   1.000
_cell.length_c   1.000
_cell.angle_alpha   90.00
_cell.angle_beta   90.00
_cell.angle_gamma   90.00
#
_symmetry.space_group_name_H-M   'P 1'
#
loop_
_entity.id
_entity.type
_entity.pdbx_description
1 polymer ?
#
loop_
_entity_poly.entity_id
_entity_poly.type
_entity_poly.pdbx_seq_one_letter_code
_entity_poly.pdbx_strand_id
1 'polypeptide(L)'
;ELPPGKPLTIVWAKKNNYAVISEAEPPYKTLIIINTVNPGKQINLTQKIKEPILKYEWKQSVEPELFFGVKNKFYSLLPRLGQVYNIAKNKWLDWTMENSQLWVLRKNDTGGIELVNDLLGFNSIFTPAPNTENIILDDTYNLIAAKNNEVLLHKKNTSEMLLLASQNTYKINGEKFLISPYNDWWLIWTPWELTTYSQSEEPYLLNRSGEQLKEAMPLDKSNTLGLVWENRVTVLFPYYLVSHNLIDQPITAATADSERRIFYFGAKINNEEGLWQLTY
;
A
#
# COMPACT_ATOMS: atom_id res chain seq x y z
N GLU A 1 4.80 -26.84 2.38
CA GLU A 1 4.49 -26.62 3.81
C GLU A 1 4.91 -25.22 4.22
N LEU A 2 4.12 -24.57 5.05
CA LEU A 2 4.45 -23.27 5.61
C LEU A 2 5.45 -23.45 6.76
N PRO A 3 6.44 -22.57 6.92
CA PRO A 3 7.42 -22.70 7.99
C PRO A 3 6.74 -22.56 9.36
N PRO A 4 6.90 -23.53 10.27
CA PRO A 4 6.32 -23.47 11.60
C PRO A 4 6.92 -22.31 12.41
N GLY A 5 6.06 -21.61 13.17
CA GLY A 5 6.48 -20.59 14.14
C GLY A 5 6.88 -19.23 13.57
N LYS A 6 6.74 -18.99 12.27
CA LYS A 6 6.93 -17.65 11.68
C LYS A 6 5.59 -16.94 11.45
N PRO A 7 5.53 -15.61 11.68
CA PRO A 7 4.34 -14.85 11.32
C PRO A 7 4.12 -14.90 9.80
N LEU A 8 2.88 -15.14 9.42
CA LEU A 8 2.45 -15.20 8.03
C LEU A 8 1.58 -14.00 7.69
N THR A 9 1.69 -13.55 6.46
CA THR A 9 0.84 -12.50 5.89
C THR A 9 0.00 -13.08 4.77
N ILE A 10 -1.26 -12.64 4.71
CA ILE A 10 -2.18 -12.96 3.62
C ILE A 10 -2.51 -11.67 2.89
N VAL A 11 -2.19 -11.62 1.60
CA VAL A 11 -2.47 -10.47 0.74
C VAL A 11 -3.45 -10.88 -0.35
N TRP A 12 -4.64 -10.29 -0.31
CA TRP A 12 -5.72 -10.58 -1.25
C TRP A 12 -5.57 -9.80 -2.54
N ALA A 13 -5.89 -10.44 -3.65
CA ALA A 13 -6.12 -9.75 -4.91
C ALA A 13 -7.48 -9.04 -4.85
N LYS A 14 -7.51 -7.72 -5.02
CA LYS A 14 -8.66 -6.86 -4.69
C LYS A 14 -9.97 -7.17 -5.43
N LYS A 15 -9.91 -7.82 -6.61
CA LYS A 15 -11.08 -7.98 -7.49
C LYS A 15 -11.32 -9.43 -7.92
N ASN A 16 -10.71 -10.39 -7.23
CA ASN A 16 -10.83 -11.81 -7.59
C ASN A 16 -10.54 -12.73 -6.39
N ASN A 17 -10.72 -14.02 -6.59
CA ASN A 17 -10.64 -15.04 -5.53
C ASN A 17 -9.24 -15.62 -5.33
N TYR A 18 -8.20 -14.79 -5.45
CA TYR A 18 -6.82 -15.20 -5.22
C TYR A 18 -6.20 -14.47 -4.03
N ALA A 19 -5.34 -15.18 -3.32
CA ALA A 19 -4.52 -14.60 -2.26
C ALA A 19 -3.10 -15.14 -2.33
N VAL A 20 -2.15 -14.34 -1.84
CA VAL A 20 -0.79 -14.76 -1.54
C VAL A 20 -0.67 -15.02 -0.05
N ILE A 21 -0.06 -16.14 0.31
CA ILE A 21 0.41 -16.44 1.67
C ILE A 21 1.92 -16.41 1.64
N SER A 22 2.54 -15.60 2.48
CA SER A 22 4.00 -15.48 2.60
C SER A 22 4.44 -15.30 4.04
N GLU A 23 5.74 -15.34 4.28
CA GLU A 23 6.31 -14.77 5.50
C GLU A 23 5.96 -13.28 5.57
N ALA A 24 5.99 -12.71 6.79
CA ALA A 24 5.65 -11.30 7.00
C ALA A 24 6.66 -10.33 6.38
N GLU A 25 7.93 -10.75 6.26
CA GLU A 25 9.02 -9.90 5.80
C GLU A 25 9.85 -10.55 4.68
N PRO A 26 10.38 -9.74 3.73
CA PRO A 26 11.33 -10.22 2.73
C PRO A 26 12.71 -10.53 3.34
N PRO A 27 13.52 -11.37 2.71
CA PRO A 27 13.25 -12.10 1.48
C PRO A 27 12.29 -13.28 1.71
N TYR A 28 11.23 -13.35 0.90
CA TYR A 28 10.22 -14.40 1.02
C TYR A 28 10.77 -15.73 0.50
N LYS A 29 10.99 -16.67 1.42
CA LYS A 29 11.41 -18.04 1.10
C LYS A 29 10.25 -18.96 0.81
N THR A 30 9.06 -18.59 1.28
CA THR A 30 7.79 -19.27 1.02
C THR A 30 6.78 -18.25 0.53
N LEU A 31 6.34 -18.39 -0.71
CA LEU A 31 5.28 -17.59 -1.30
C LEU A 31 4.34 -18.50 -2.07
N ILE A 32 3.13 -18.64 -1.55
CA ILE A 32 2.11 -19.55 -2.05
C ILE A 32 0.91 -18.74 -2.52
N ILE A 33 0.50 -18.94 -3.76
CA ILE A 33 -0.73 -18.38 -4.31
C ILE A 33 -1.83 -19.44 -4.20
N ILE A 34 -2.96 -19.05 -3.63
CA ILE A 34 -4.14 -19.88 -3.49
C ILE A 34 -5.33 -19.28 -4.25
N ASN A 35 -6.17 -20.16 -4.79
CA ASN A 35 -7.50 -19.79 -5.25
C ASN A 35 -8.48 -20.16 -4.16
N THR A 36 -9.20 -19.20 -3.58
CA THR A 36 -10.09 -19.44 -2.42
C THR A 36 -11.37 -20.20 -2.77
N VAL A 37 -11.76 -20.18 -4.05
CA VAL A 37 -12.88 -21.01 -4.54
C VAL A 37 -12.42 -22.45 -4.83
N ASN A 38 -11.16 -22.64 -5.17
CA ASN A 38 -10.56 -23.95 -5.42
C ASN A 38 -9.22 -24.10 -4.72
N PRO A 39 -9.20 -24.25 -3.39
CA PRO A 39 -7.98 -24.23 -2.58
C PRO A 39 -7.02 -25.39 -2.84
N GLY A 40 -7.47 -26.44 -3.51
CA GLY A 40 -6.60 -27.54 -3.95
C GLY A 40 -5.62 -27.17 -5.06
N LYS A 41 -5.86 -26.07 -5.77
CA LYS A 41 -4.95 -25.55 -6.81
C LYS A 41 -4.08 -24.46 -6.23
N GLN A 42 -2.93 -24.87 -5.69
CA GLN A 42 -1.92 -23.96 -5.13
C GLN A 42 -0.74 -23.79 -6.08
N ILE A 43 -0.12 -22.62 -6.08
CA ILE A 43 1.12 -22.35 -6.80
C ILE A 43 2.18 -21.94 -5.78
N ASN A 44 3.17 -22.79 -5.55
CA ASN A 44 4.34 -22.42 -4.76
C ASN A 44 5.31 -21.67 -5.67
N LEU A 45 5.30 -20.35 -5.60
CA LEU A 45 6.07 -19.49 -6.50
C LEU A 45 7.56 -19.56 -6.23
N THR A 46 7.97 -19.64 -4.97
CA THR A 46 9.40 -19.75 -4.61
C THR A 46 10.02 -21.07 -5.07
N GLN A 47 9.30 -22.17 -5.03
CA GLN A 47 9.74 -23.43 -5.62
C GLN A 47 9.85 -23.36 -7.15
N LYS A 48 8.95 -22.63 -7.79
CA LYS A 48 8.93 -22.48 -9.25
C LYS A 48 10.09 -21.62 -9.75
N ILE A 49 10.41 -20.54 -9.05
CA ILE A 49 11.47 -19.57 -9.40
C ILE A 49 12.84 -20.04 -8.91
N LYS A 50 12.91 -20.80 -7.81
CA LYS A 50 14.13 -21.26 -7.13
C LYS A 50 15.04 -20.13 -6.62
N GLU A 51 14.50 -18.95 -6.47
CA GLU A 51 15.17 -17.76 -5.92
C GLU A 51 14.24 -17.08 -4.89
N PRO A 52 14.79 -16.44 -3.85
CA PRO A 52 13.96 -15.68 -2.90
C PRO A 52 13.30 -14.50 -3.59
N ILE A 53 12.03 -14.29 -3.30
CA ILE A 53 11.28 -13.13 -3.79
C ILE A 53 11.52 -11.99 -2.81
N LEU A 54 11.85 -10.81 -3.34
CA LEU A 54 12.16 -9.62 -2.52
C LEU A 54 10.96 -8.71 -2.33
N LYS A 55 10.08 -8.65 -3.33
CA LYS A 55 8.85 -7.86 -3.28
C LYS A 55 7.83 -8.45 -4.23
N TYR A 56 6.55 -8.34 -3.89
CA TYR A 56 5.45 -8.73 -4.75
C TYR A 56 4.26 -7.79 -4.58
N GLU A 57 3.49 -7.61 -5.64
CA GLU A 57 2.29 -6.79 -5.65
C GLU A 57 1.24 -7.38 -6.61
N TRP A 58 -0.05 -7.33 -6.20
CA TRP A 58 -1.15 -7.65 -7.08
C TRP A 58 -1.47 -6.49 -8.02
N LYS A 59 -1.63 -6.80 -9.30
CA LYS A 59 -2.26 -5.88 -10.23
C LYS A 59 -3.72 -5.64 -9.81
N GLN A 60 -4.12 -4.39 -9.79
CA GLN A 60 -5.49 -4.00 -9.45
C GLN A 60 -6.41 -4.15 -10.68
N SER A 61 -6.65 -5.37 -11.14
CA SER A 61 -7.46 -5.68 -12.31
C SER A 61 -8.39 -6.87 -12.05
N VAL A 62 -9.41 -7.04 -12.90
CA VAL A 62 -10.32 -8.18 -12.84
C VAL A 62 -9.59 -9.50 -13.12
N GLU A 63 -8.63 -9.48 -14.05
CA GLU A 63 -7.75 -10.62 -14.29
C GLU A 63 -6.63 -10.61 -13.24
N PRO A 64 -6.49 -11.69 -12.44
CA PRO A 64 -5.45 -11.73 -11.43
C PRO A 64 -4.07 -11.83 -12.08
N GLU A 65 -3.21 -10.88 -11.79
CA GLU A 65 -1.81 -10.90 -12.18
C GLU A 65 -0.97 -10.47 -10.99
N LEU A 66 0.01 -11.30 -10.62
CA LEU A 66 0.94 -11.02 -9.54
C LEU A 66 2.29 -10.60 -10.11
N PHE A 67 2.73 -9.41 -9.80
CA PHE A 67 4.08 -8.95 -10.09
C PHE A 67 5.02 -9.27 -8.95
N PHE A 68 6.26 -9.62 -9.26
CA PHE A 68 7.25 -9.90 -8.22
C PHE A 68 8.68 -9.68 -8.70
N GLY A 69 9.54 -9.24 -7.77
CA GLY A 69 10.94 -8.96 -8.00
C GLY A 69 11.85 -9.98 -7.34
N VAL A 70 12.89 -10.42 -8.08
CA VAL A 70 13.94 -11.35 -7.64
C VAL A 70 15.29 -10.76 -8.05
N LYS A 71 16.09 -10.28 -7.09
CA LYS A 71 17.35 -9.58 -7.40
C LYS A 71 17.18 -8.52 -8.50
N ASN A 72 17.72 -8.79 -9.70
CA ASN A 72 17.71 -7.88 -10.84
C ASN A 72 16.70 -8.30 -11.93
N LYS A 73 15.76 -9.18 -11.59
CA LYS A 73 14.76 -9.70 -12.52
C LYS A 73 13.37 -9.33 -12.03
N PHE A 74 12.52 -9.02 -12.97
CA PHE A 74 11.14 -8.66 -12.73
C PHE A 74 10.22 -9.61 -13.49
N TYR A 75 9.22 -10.14 -12.80
CA TYR A 75 8.33 -11.18 -13.34
C TYR A 75 6.86 -10.82 -13.12
N SER A 76 6.01 -11.37 -13.98
CA SER A 76 4.59 -11.53 -13.68
C SER A 76 4.19 -13.00 -13.65
N LEU A 77 3.19 -13.30 -12.84
CA LEU A 77 2.49 -14.58 -12.80
C LEU A 77 1.03 -14.36 -13.12
N LEU A 78 0.52 -15.12 -14.09
CA LEU A 78 -0.91 -15.30 -14.32
C LEU A 78 -1.38 -16.55 -13.56
N PRO A 79 -2.01 -16.42 -12.37
CA PRO A 79 -2.31 -17.57 -11.52
C PRO A 79 -3.28 -18.55 -12.17
N ARG A 80 -4.20 -18.05 -12.99
CA ARG A 80 -5.19 -18.87 -13.71
C ARG A 80 -4.53 -19.87 -14.65
N LEU A 81 -3.42 -19.46 -15.29
CA LEU A 81 -2.66 -20.29 -16.24
C LEU A 81 -1.48 -20.98 -15.56
N GLY A 82 -1.08 -20.54 -14.36
CA GLY A 82 0.14 -21.01 -13.70
C GLY A 82 1.42 -20.60 -14.43
N GLN A 83 1.35 -19.60 -15.33
CA GLN A 83 2.47 -19.18 -16.18
C GLN A 83 3.21 -17.99 -15.58
N VAL A 84 4.53 -18.04 -15.63
CA VAL A 84 5.43 -16.96 -15.20
C VAL A 84 6.12 -16.38 -16.42
N TYR A 85 6.09 -15.05 -16.51
CA TYR A 85 6.71 -14.29 -17.57
C TYR A 85 7.83 -13.41 -16.99
N ASN A 86 8.96 -13.38 -17.65
CA ASN A 86 10.01 -12.41 -17.34
C ASN A 86 9.67 -11.10 -18.07
N ILE A 87 9.43 -10.02 -17.32
CA ILE A 87 9.02 -8.73 -17.88
C ILE A 87 10.24 -7.86 -18.17
N ALA A 88 11.19 -7.80 -17.25
CA ALA A 88 12.38 -6.96 -17.41
C ALA A 88 13.61 -7.54 -16.72
N LYS A 89 14.79 -7.20 -17.28
CA LYS A 89 16.12 -7.52 -16.71
C LYS A 89 16.83 -6.22 -16.35
N ASN A 90 16.23 -5.37 -15.54
CA ASN A 90 16.83 -4.10 -15.16
C ASN A 90 17.28 -4.15 -13.70
N LYS A 91 18.37 -3.46 -13.39
CA LYS A 91 18.77 -3.22 -12.00
C LYS A 91 17.79 -2.25 -11.38
N TRP A 92 16.99 -2.71 -10.46
CA TRP A 92 16.07 -1.89 -9.69
C TRP A 92 16.52 -1.82 -8.23
N LEU A 93 16.22 -0.71 -7.58
CA LEU A 93 16.38 -0.52 -6.14
C LEU A 93 15.06 -0.82 -5.43
N ASP A 94 13.98 -0.31 -6.01
CA ASP A 94 12.62 -0.58 -5.59
C ASP A 94 11.63 -0.33 -6.73
N TRP A 95 10.38 -0.77 -6.58
CA TRP A 95 9.34 -0.65 -7.60
C TRP A 95 7.94 -0.70 -6.98
N THR A 96 6.95 -0.20 -7.69
CA THR A 96 5.53 -0.38 -7.38
C THR A 96 4.69 -0.39 -8.65
N MET A 97 3.46 -0.89 -8.54
CA MET A 97 2.52 -0.96 -9.65
C MET A 97 1.38 0.03 -9.46
N GLU A 98 1.10 0.77 -10.51
CA GLU A 98 -0.13 1.54 -10.62
C GLU A 98 -0.92 1.07 -11.84
N ASN A 99 -2.08 0.44 -11.63
CA ASN A 99 -2.90 -0.15 -12.69
C ASN A 99 -2.09 -1.13 -13.56
N SER A 100 -1.61 -0.70 -14.71
CA SER A 100 -0.74 -1.47 -15.61
C SER A 100 0.62 -0.79 -15.82
N GLN A 101 0.92 0.25 -15.06
CA GLN A 101 2.18 0.99 -15.12
C GLN A 101 3.12 0.49 -14.03
N LEU A 102 4.37 0.26 -14.41
CA LEU A 102 5.44 -0.11 -13.50
C LEU A 102 6.30 1.11 -13.20
N TRP A 103 6.29 1.54 -11.95
CA TRP A 103 7.19 2.56 -11.46
C TRP A 103 8.43 1.91 -10.85
N VAL A 104 9.60 2.34 -11.29
CA VAL A 104 10.89 1.76 -10.88
C VAL A 104 11.84 2.84 -10.39
N LEU A 105 12.38 2.63 -9.20
CA LEU A 105 13.51 3.38 -8.68
C LEU A 105 14.79 2.63 -9.05
N ARG A 106 15.70 3.23 -9.81
CA ARG A 106 16.91 2.56 -10.30
C ARG A 106 18.13 3.50 -10.31
N LYS A 107 19.32 2.91 -10.40
CA LYS A 107 20.55 3.67 -10.69
C LYS A 107 20.66 3.90 -12.20
N ASN A 108 20.90 5.15 -12.58
CA ASN A 108 21.25 5.50 -13.96
C ASN A 108 22.70 5.18 -14.28
N ASP A 109 23.13 5.41 -15.51
CA ASP A 109 24.48 5.08 -16.00
C ASP A 109 25.56 5.93 -15.32
N THR A 110 25.22 7.10 -14.77
CA THR A 110 26.14 8.00 -14.05
C THR A 110 26.21 7.70 -12.56
N GLY A 111 25.44 6.71 -12.07
CA GLY A 111 25.36 6.30 -10.66
C GLY A 111 24.34 7.08 -9.83
N GLY A 112 23.69 8.10 -10.39
CA GLY A 112 22.56 8.79 -9.78
C GLY A 112 21.31 7.89 -9.71
N ILE A 113 20.36 8.25 -8.86
CA ILE A 113 19.08 7.53 -8.75
C ILE A 113 18.02 8.28 -9.54
N GLU A 114 17.26 7.53 -10.32
CA GLU A 114 16.16 8.04 -11.12
C GLU A 114 14.89 7.22 -10.88
N LEU A 115 13.75 7.88 -10.99
CA LEU A 115 12.43 7.26 -11.00
C LEU A 115 11.95 7.15 -12.44
N VAL A 116 11.58 5.96 -12.84
CA VAL A 116 11.16 5.66 -14.21
C VAL A 116 9.77 5.07 -14.19
N ASN A 117 8.90 5.58 -15.07
CA ASN A 117 7.66 4.92 -15.39
C ASN A 117 7.91 4.03 -16.61
N ASP A 118 7.90 2.72 -16.41
CA ASP A 118 8.10 1.72 -17.46
C ASP A 118 6.73 1.23 -17.97
N LEU A 119 6.18 1.92 -18.94
CA LEU A 119 4.96 1.53 -19.65
C LEU A 119 5.33 0.57 -20.76
N LEU A 120 5.34 -0.76 -20.50
CA LEU A 120 5.48 -1.82 -21.53
C LEU A 120 6.59 -1.54 -22.57
N GLY A 121 7.75 -1.07 -22.11
CA GLY A 121 8.89 -0.77 -22.98
C GLY A 121 9.08 0.70 -23.37
N PHE A 122 8.25 1.62 -22.91
CA PHE A 122 8.46 3.05 -23.02
C PHE A 122 8.93 3.60 -21.68
N ASN A 123 10.22 3.80 -21.54
CA ASN A 123 10.82 4.43 -20.35
C ASN A 123 10.60 5.93 -20.39
N SER A 124 9.69 6.47 -19.61
CA SER A 124 9.64 7.90 -19.34
C SER A 124 10.32 8.17 -17.99
N ILE A 125 11.35 9.00 -17.99
CA ILE A 125 11.99 9.47 -16.76
C ILE A 125 11.02 10.44 -16.09
N PHE A 126 10.65 10.18 -14.85
CA PHE A 126 9.91 11.14 -14.06
C PHE A 126 10.84 12.31 -13.72
N THR A 127 10.53 13.47 -14.24
CA THR A 127 11.26 14.70 -13.92
C THR A 127 10.41 15.48 -12.92
N PRO A 128 10.86 15.64 -11.66
CA PRO A 128 10.19 16.51 -10.70
C PRO A 128 10.07 17.92 -11.26
N ALA A 129 9.02 18.62 -10.88
CA ALA A 129 8.80 20.00 -11.32
C ALA A 129 10.02 20.91 -11.01
N PRO A 130 10.34 21.88 -11.88
CA PRO A 130 11.55 22.70 -11.76
C PRO A 130 11.60 23.61 -10.52
N ASN A 131 10.49 23.77 -9.80
CA ASN A 131 10.39 24.62 -8.60
C ASN A 131 10.66 23.88 -7.29
N THR A 132 11.00 22.59 -7.36
CA THR A 132 11.35 21.84 -6.15
C THR A 132 12.80 22.14 -5.76
N GLU A 133 13.03 22.48 -4.51
CA GLU A 133 14.36 22.40 -3.88
C GLU A 133 15.03 21.12 -4.37
N ASN A 134 16.28 21.17 -4.78
CA ASN A 134 17.04 20.06 -5.37
C ASN A 134 16.90 18.80 -4.50
N ILE A 135 15.82 18.04 -4.72
CA ILE A 135 15.61 16.77 -4.05
C ILE A 135 16.47 15.76 -4.79
N ILE A 136 17.56 15.39 -4.16
CA ILE A 136 18.42 14.33 -4.65
C ILE A 136 17.85 13.02 -4.13
N LEU A 137 17.31 12.20 -5.05
CA LEU A 137 16.94 10.85 -4.73
C LEU A 137 18.21 10.02 -4.49
N ASP A 138 18.23 9.28 -3.40
CA ASP A 138 19.31 8.37 -3.04
C ASP A 138 18.77 6.99 -2.67
N ASP A 139 19.64 6.05 -2.34
CA ASP A 139 19.28 4.67 -2.00
C ASP A 139 18.65 4.51 -0.61
N THR A 140 18.44 5.62 0.11
CA THR A 140 17.69 5.63 1.36
C THR A 140 16.18 5.66 1.15
N TYR A 141 15.70 5.95 -0.07
CA TYR A 141 14.27 5.94 -0.37
C TYR A 141 13.78 4.58 -0.83
N ASN A 142 12.59 4.23 -0.37
CA ASN A 142 11.77 3.13 -0.89
C ASN A 142 10.59 3.71 -1.67
N LEU A 143 10.23 3.04 -2.75
CA LEU A 143 9.05 3.36 -3.54
C LEU A 143 7.86 2.60 -2.97
N ILE A 144 6.89 3.31 -2.39
CA ILE A 144 5.81 2.67 -1.63
C ILE A 144 4.47 2.65 -2.34
N ALA A 145 4.17 3.66 -3.15
CA ALA A 145 2.93 3.67 -3.92
C ALA A 145 3.00 4.65 -5.10
N ALA A 146 2.13 4.45 -6.07
CA ALA A 146 1.89 5.38 -7.16
C ALA A 146 0.39 5.46 -7.48
N LYS A 147 -0.07 6.64 -7.92
CA LYS A 147 -1.44 6.88 -8.39
C LYS A 147 -1.49 8.15 -9.25
N ASN A 148 -2.10 8.07 -10.43
CA ASN A 148 -2.33 9.21 -11.32
C ASN A 148 -1.06 10.01 -11.66
N ASN A 149 0.05 9.31 -11.94
CA ASN A 149 1.37 9.90 -12.13
C ASN A 149 1.94 10.64 -10.91
N GLU A 150 1.43 10.39 -9.75
CA GLU A 150 2.00 10.79 -8.46
C GLU A 150 2.67 9.58 -7.82
N VAL A 151 3.80 9.81 -7.16
CA VAL A 151 4.58 8.75 -6.57
C VAL A 151 4.95 9.09 -5.14
N LEU A 152 4.71 8.16 -4.23
CA LEU A 152 5.06 8.29 -2.82
C LEU A 152 6.30 7.46 -2.52
N LEU A 153 7.32 8.14 -2.03
CA LEU A 153 8.56 7.55 -1.53
C LEU A 153 8.61 7.67 -0.01
N HIS A 154 9.22 6.70 0.64
CA HIS A 154 9.48 6.72 2.07
C HIS A 154 10.97 6.63 2.35
N LYS A 155 11.51 7.55 3.14
CA LYS A 155 12.91 7.52 3.53
C LYS A 155 13.12 6.51 4.66
N LYS A 156 13.97 5.53 4.41
CA LYS A 156 14.28 4.44 5.35
C LYS A 156 14.65 4.95 6.73
N ASN A 157 14.11 4.30 7.76
CA ASN A 157 14.41 4.60 9.16
C ASN A 157 14.01 6.02 9.62
N THR A 158 13.11 6.67 8.93
CA THR A 158 12.56 7.98 9.29
C THR A 158 11.05 7.99 9.12
N SER A 159 10.39 9.05 9.58
CA SER A 159 8.99 9.33 9.25
C SER A 159 8.84 10.27 8.02
N GLU A 160 9.91 10.53 7.27
CA GLU A 160 9.86 11.38 6.09
C GLU A 160 9.30 10.61 4.89
N MET A 161 8.23 11.12 4.32
CA MET A 161 7.69 10.72 3.04
C MET A 161 7.83 11.83 2.02
N LEU A 162 8.09 11.47 0.78
CA LEU A 162 8.22 12.38 -0.34
C LEU A 162 7.16 12.06 -1.36
N LEU A 163 6.21 12.97 -1.53
CA LEU A 163 5.18 12.86 -2.58
C LEU A 163 5.64 13.65 -3.80
N LEU A 164 5.94 12.92 -4.86
CA LEU A 164 6.32 13.47 -6.16
C LEU A 164 5.06 13.60 -7.02
N ALA A 165 4.62 14.82 -7.27
CA ALA A 165 3.54 15.14 -8.18
C ALA A 165 4.08 15.83 -9.44
N SER A 166 3.27 15.89 -10.50
CA SER A 166 3.69 16.46 -11.79
C SER A 166 4.12 17.93 -11.72
N GLN A 167 3.58 18.68 -10.78
CA GLN A 167 3.83 20.13 -10.65
C GLN A 167 4.65 20.48 -9.41
N ASN A 168 4.60 19.66 -8.36
CA ASN A 168 5.24 19.95 -7.08
C ASN A 168 5.79 18.68 -6.44
N THR A 169 6.70 18.89 -5.50
CA THR A 169 7.17 17.81 -4.61
C THR A 169 6.96 18.24 -3.17
N TYR A 170 6.36 17.36 -2.40
CA TYR A 170 6.00 17.65 -1.02
C TYR A 170 6.73 16.71 -0.07
N LYS A 171 7.36 17.27 0.96
CA LYS A 171 7.86 16.51 2.12
C LYS A 171 6.74 16.42 3.15
N ILE A 172 6.35 15.23 3.50
CA ILE A 172 5.24 14.94 4.41
C ILE A 172 5.77 14.05 5.52
N ASN A 173 5.37 14.35 6.75
CA ASN A 173 5.68 13.49 7.88
C ASN A 173 4.67 12.33 7.90
N GLY A 174 5.13 11.08 7.76
CA GLY A 174 4.24 9.92 7.68
C GLY A 174 4.97 8.60 7.90
N GLU A 175 4.28 7.65 8.48
CA GLU A 175 4.73 6.27 8.66
C GLU A 175 3.82 5.28 7.93
N LYS A 176 2.57 5.67 7.75
CA LYS A 176 1.55 4.91 7.05
C LYS A 176 0.85 5.77 6.02
N PHE A 177 0.26 5.13 5.04
CA PHE A 177 -0.51 5.81 4.01
C PHE A 177 -1.70 4.97 3.54
N LEU A 178 -2.65 5.65 2.96
CA LEU A 178 -3.76 5.05 2.24
C LEU A 178 -4.06 5.90 1.00
N ILE A 179 -4.31 5.24 -0.11
CA ILE A 179 -4.87 5.87 -1.30
C ILE A 179 -6.36 5.59 -1.29
N SER A 180 -7.18 6.65 -1.29
CA SER A 180 -8.62 6.48 -1.35
C SER A 180 -9.03 5.70 -2.60
N PRO A 181 -9.85 4.65 -2.48
CA PRO A 181 -10.33 3.89 -3.63
C PRO A 181 -11.40 4.64 -4.44
N TYR A 182 -11.93 5.76 -3.93
CA TYR A 182 -13.09 6.46 -4.49
C TYR A 182 -12.76 7.78 -5.16
N ASN A 183 -11.60 8.36 -4.84
CA ASN A 183 -11.15 9.66 -5.32
C ASN A 183 -9.63 9.73 -5.35
N ASP A 184 -9.09 10.91 -5.68
CA ASP A 184 -7.64 11.13 -5.81
C ASP A 184 -6.97 11.54 -4.51
N TRP A 185 -7.54 11.20 -3.37
CA TRP A 185 -6.98 11.54 -2.06
C TRP A 185 -5.93 10.53 -1.63
N TRP A 186 -4.84 11.10 -1.12
CA TRP A 186 -3.83 10.42 -0.33
C TRP A 186 -4.03 10.79 1.13
N LEU A 187 -4.04 9.80 1.99
CA LEU A 187 -4.02 9.95 3.44
C LEU A 187 -2.66 9.45 3.90
N ILE A 188 -1.93 10.30 4.62
CA ILE A 188 -0.59 9.99 5.12
C ILE A 188 -0.58 10.34 6.60
N TRP A 189 -0.16 9.40 7.45
CA TRP A 189 -0.19 9.65 8.88
C TRP A 189 1.00 9.08 9.64
N THR A 190 1.28 9.74 10.76
CA THR A 190 2.06 9.23 11.89
C THR A 190 1.11 8.84 13.03
N PRO A 191 1.59 8.29 14.15
CA PRO A 191 0.74 8.12 15.33
C PRO A 191 0.05 9.41 15.84
N TRP A 192 0.54 10.58 15.47
CA TRP A 192 0.09 11.86 16.03
C TRP A 192 -0.58 12.80 15.05
N GLU A 193 -0.37 12.61 13.77
CA GLU A 193 -0.78 13.53 12.71
C GLU A 193 -1.37 12.77 11.53
N LEU A 194 -2.44 13.29 10.97
CA LEU A 194 -3.05 12.83 9.71
C LEU A 194 -3.04 13.99 8.72
N THR A 195 -2.35 13.79 7.61
CA THR A 195 -2.26 14.71 6.49
C THR A 195 -3.01 14.14 5.30
N THR A 196 -3.69 14.97 4.55
CA THR A 196 -4.31 14.61 3.27
C THR A 196 -3.72 15.42 2.13
N TYR A 197 -3.77 14.85 0.94
CA TYR A 197 -3.38 15.47 -0.31
C TYR A 197 -4.33 15.05 -1.43
N SER A 198 -4.63 15.95 -2.33
CA SER A 198 -5.29 15.69 -3.61
C SER A 198 -4.60 16.48 -4.72
N GLN A 199 -4.79 16.09 -5.98
CA GLN A 199 -4.16 16.79 -7.12
C GLN A 199 -4.53 18.27 -7.25
N SER A 200 -5.66 18.67 -6.70
CA SER A 200 -6.17 20.03 -6.76
C SER A 200 -5.73 20.92 -5.60
N GLU A 201 -5.11 20.36 -4.57
CA GLU A 201 -4.81 21.05 -3.33
C GLU A 201 -3.42 20.67 -2.80
N GLU A 202 -2.77 21.60 -2.11
CA GLU A 202 -1.54 21.28 -1.38
C GLU A 202 -1.81 20.34 -0.20
N PRO A 203 -0.82 19.56 0.25
CA PRO A 203 -0.98 18.74 1.45
C PRO A 203 -1.37 19.60 2.65
N TYR A 204 -2.41 19.22 3.36
CA TYR A 204 -2.81 19.92 4.58
C TYR A 204 -3.03 18.96 5.73
N LEU A 205 -2.77 19.46 6.94
CA LEU A 205 -2.96 18.73 8.16
C LEU A 205 -4.45 18.61 8.48
N LEU A 206 -4.97 17.39 8.37
CA LEU A 206 -6.38 17.10 8.59
C LEU A 206 -6.71 16.92 10.08
N ASN A 207 -5.79 16.31 10.82
CA ASN A 207 -5.95 16.08 12.27
C ASN A 207 -4.59 15.99 12.98
N ARG A 208 -4.54 16.50 14.20
CA ARG A 208 -3.44 16.32 15.16
C ARG A 208 -4.02 15.97 16.51
N SER A 209 -3.50 14.94 17.15
CA SER A 209 -4.02 14.44 18.42
C SER A 209 -2.89 14.13 19.41
N GLY A 210 -3.21 14.22 20.70
CA GLY A 210 -2.36 13.69 21.78
C GLY A 210 -2.54 12.20 22.03
N GLU A 211 -3.45 11.52 21.28
CA GLU A 211 -3.70 10.08 21.33
C GLU A 211 -3.15 9.43 20.05
N GLN A 212 -2.62 8.21 20.16
CA GLN A 212 -2.02 7.52 19.03
C GLN A 212 -3.05 7.07 18.00
N LEU A 213 -2.91 7.55 16.75
CA LEU A 213 -3.65 7.07 15.61
C LEU A 213 -3.02 5.76 15.09
N LYS A 214 -3.74 4.66 15.22
CA LYS A 214 -3.30 3.34 14.76
C LYS A 214 -3.61 3.11 13.30
N GLU A 215 -4.81 3.52 12.86
CA GLU A 215 -5.30 3.26 11.51
C GLU A 215 -6.25 4.35 11.04
N ALA A 216 -6.24 4.61 9.73
CA ALA A 216 -7.21 5.47 9.05
C ALA A 216 -7.79 4.72 7.85
N MET A 217 -9.10 4.79 7.64
CA MET A 217 -9.77 4.09 6.55
C MET A 217 -10.96 4.87 6.02
N PRO A 218 -11.27 4.79 4.71
CA PRO A 218 -12.47 5.39 4.16
C PRO A 218 -13.69 4.56 4.57
N LEU A 219 -14.72 5.22 5.06
CA LEU A 219 -15.99 4.62 5.42
C LEU A 219 -17.00 4.66 4.27
N ASP A 220 -16.94 5.67 3.42
CA ASP A 220 -17.85 5.85 2.30
C ASP A 220 -17.18 6.52 1.09
N LYS A 221 -17.97 6.72 0.04
CA LYS A 221 -17.56 7.41 -1.19
C LYS A 221 -17.45 8.93 -1.03
N SER A 222 -17.94 9.48 0.08
CA SER A 222 -17.95 10.91 0.38
C SER A 222 -16.74 11.36 1.19
N ASN A 223 -15.70 10.53 1.27
CA ASN A 223 -14.47 10.77 2.04
C ASN A 223 -14.63 10.79 3.56
N THR A 224 -15.74 10.30 4.09
CA THR A 224 -15.86 10.07 5.53
C THR A 224 -14.81 9.05 5.97
N LEU A 225 -14.05 9.38 7.02
CA LEU A 225 -12.94 8.55 7.50
C LEU A 225 -13.27 7.94 8.85
N GLY A 226 -12.98 6.65 8.99
CA GLY A 226 -12.85 5.99 10.28
C GLY A 226 -11.42 6.12 10.78
N LEU A 227 -11.24 6.68 11.96
CA LEU A 227 -9.95 6.83 12.63
C LEU A 227 -9.92 5.93 13.86
N VAL A 228 -8.99 5.00 13.87
CA VAL A 228 -8.77 4.06 14.97
C VAL A 228 -7.66 4.61 15.84
N TRP A 229 -8.03 5.06 17.03
CA TRP A 229 -7.11 5.52 18.06
C TRP A 229 -6.72 4.38 19.01
N GLU A 230 -5.89 4.66 19.96
CA GLU A 230 -5.50 3.68 20.96
C GLU A 230 -6.69 3.17 21.78
N ASN A 231 -7.60 4.08 22.19
CA ASN A 231 -8.68 3.79 23.12
C ASN A 231 -10.09 4.01 22.54
N ARG A 232 -10.20 4.40 21.29
CA ARG A 232 -11.50 4.71 20.67
C ARG A 232 -11.46 4.60 19.14
N VAL A 233 -12.63 4.68 18.55
CA VAL A 233 -12.81 4.91 17.11
C VAL A 233 -13.63 6.17 16.91
N THR A 234 -13.19 7.04 16.01
CA THR A 234 -13.95 8.22 15.62
C THR A 234 -14.27 8.21 14.14
N VAL A 235 -15.36 8.86 13.77
CA VAL A 235 -15.68 9.20 12.39
C VAL A 235 -15.27 10.65 12.18
N LEU A 236 -14.47 10.91 11.16
CA LEU A 236 -14.07 12.25 10.75
C LEU A 236 -14.75 12.61 9.42
N PHE A 237 -15.33 13.79 9.36
CA PHE A 237 -15.87 14.43 8.16
C PHE A 237 -14.87 15.49 7.69
N PRO A 238 -13.99 15.19 6.72
CA PRO A 238 -12.86 16.05 6.37
C PRO A 238 -13.26 17.47 5.91
N TYR A 239 -14.34 17.59 5.13
CA TYR A 239 -14.80 18.89 4.65
C TYR A 239 -15.21 19.85 5.77
N TYR A 240 -15.71 19.31 6.87
CA TYR A 240 -16.21 20.12 8.00
C TYR A 240 -15.22 20.17 9.15
N LEU A 241 -14.14 19.35 9.09
CA LEU A 241 -13.19 19.14 10.18
C LEU A 241 -13.88 18.75 11.51
N VAL A 242 -14.98 18.01 11.39
CA VAL A 242 -15.78 17.56 12.54
C VAL A 242 -15.58 16.07 12.73
N SER A 243 -15.35 15.66 13.98
CA SER A 243 -15.25 14.26 14.34
C SER A 243 -16.26 13.89 15.44
N HIS A 244 -16.75 12.65 15.36
CA HIS A 244 -17.66 12.08 16.36
C HIS A 244 -17.11 10.74 16.85
N ASN A 245 -17.25 10.46 18.14
CA ASN A 245 -16.94 9.15 18.66
C ASN A 245 -17.93 8.13 18.15
N LEU A 246 -17.42 7.01 17.64
CA LEU A 246 -18.19 5.87 17.18
C LEU A 246 -18.15 4.73 18.21
N ILE A 247 -16.97 4.51 18.80
CA ILE A 247 -16.71 3.47 19.80
C ILE A 247 -15.76 4.05 20.84
N ASP A 248 -16.16 4.02 22.12
CA ASP A 248 -15.38 4.53 23.26
C ASP A 248 -14.68 3.39 24.02
N GLN A 249 -13.91 2.58 23.30
CA GLN A 249 -13.09 1.52 23.89
C GLN A 249 -11.98 1.09 22.94
N PRO A 250 -10.91 0.45 23.44
CA PRO A 250 -9.85 -0.10 22.62
C PRO A 250 -10.37 -1.18 21.69
N ILE A 251 -9.86 -1.16 20.46
CA ILE A 251 -10.11 -2.23 19.48
C ILE A 251 -8.79 -2.86 19.03
N THR A 252 -8.81 -4.14 18.69
CA THR A 252 -7.62 -4.90 18.30
C THR A 252 -7.35 -4.86 16.80
N ALA A 253 -8.40 -4.79 16.01
CA ALA A 253 -8.35 -4.72 14.55
C ALA A 253 -9.60 -4.03 14.03
N ALA A 254 -9.53 -3.41 12.86
CA ALA A 254 -10.68 -2.81 12.19
C ALA A 254 -10.57 -2.92 10.68
N THR A 255 -11.72 -2.97 10.03
CA THR A 255 -11.88 -2.81 8.59
C THR A 255 -13.28 -2.29 8.27
N ALA A 256 -13.45 -1.67 7.11
CA ALA A 256 -14.74 -1.16 6.66
C ALA A 256 -15.13 -1.75 5.30
N ASP A 257 -16.38 -2.16 5.19
CA ASP A 257 -17.05 -2.38 3.90
C ASP A 257 -17.87 -1.12 3.58
N SER A 258 -17.25 -0.23 2.84
CA SER A 258 -17.83 1.06 2.51
C SER A 258 -19.03 0.97 1.53
N GLU A 259 -19.16 -0.12 0.77
CA GLU A 259 -20.31 -0.35 -0.11
C GLU A 259 -21.54 -0.75 0.70
N ARG A 260 -21.35 -1.59 1.72
CA ARG A 260 -22.41 -2.04 2.61
C ARG A 260 -22.60 -1.14 3.83
N ARG A 261 -21.72 -0.16 4.03
CA ARG A 261 -21.67 0.71 5.21
C ARG A 261 -21.56 -0.07 6.52
N ILE A 262 -20.66 -1.04 6.54
CA ILE A 262 -20.42 -1.88 7.70
C ILE A 262 -18.98 -1.68 8.16
N PHE A 263 -18.81 -1.37 9.43
CA PHE A 263 -17.53 -1.32 10.11
C PHE A 263 -17.38 -2.60 10.95
N TYR A 264 -16.35 -3.38 10.65
CA TYR A 264 -16.01 -4.58 11.40
C TYR A 264 -14.84 -4.29 12.32
N PHE A 265 -14.89 -4.77 13.54
CA PHE A 265 -13.82 -4.56 14.51
C PHE A 265 -13.72 -5.69 15.54
N GLY A 266 -12.49 -5.95 15.97
CA GLY A 266 -12.19 -6.83 17.09
C GLY A 266 -12.19 -6.02 18.39
N ALA A 267 -12.97 -6.44 19.37
CA ALA A 267 -13.02 -5.78 20.67
C ALA A 267 -13.48 -6.75 21.78
N LYS A 268 -13.24 -6.33 23.02
CA LYS A 268 -13.82 -6.96 24.20
C LYS A 268 -15.00 -6.10 24.68
N ILE A 269 -16.23 -6.54 24.42
CA ILE A 269 -17.46 -5.88 24.83
C ILE A 269 -18.16 -6.72 25.90
N ASN A 270 -18.52 -6.12 27.05
CA ASN A 270 -19.17 -6.84 28.16
C ASN A 270 -18.43 -8.09 28.62
N ASN A 271 -17.10 -8.06 28.66
CA ASN A 271 -16.19 -9.19 28.91
C ASN A 271 -16.16 -10.31 27.87
N GLU A 272 -16.80 -10.15 26.74
CA GLU A 272 -16.76 -11.10 25.62
C GLU A 272 -15.79 -10.56 24.54
N GLU A 273 -14.75 -11.32 24.24
CA GLU A 273 -13.87 -11.04 23.12
C GLU A 273 -14.50 -11.58 21.84
N GLY A 274 -14.55 -10.74 20.79
CA GLY A 274 -15.17 -11.14 19.54
C GLY A 274 -14.92 -10.19 18.38
N LEU A 275 -15.41 -10.63 17.23
CA LEU A 275 -15.53 -9.79 16.04
C LEU A 275 -16.95 -9.19 16.03
N TRP A 276 -17.01 -7.89 15.97
CA TRP A 276 -18.22 -7.11 16.01
C TRP A 276 -18.44 -6.39 14.69
N GLN A 277 -19.68 -6.02 14.45
CA GLN A 277 -20.01 -5.17 13.31
C GLN A 277 -20.93 -4.03 13.74
N LEU A 278 -20.74 -2.89 13.10
CA LEU A 278 -21.59 -1.70 13.24
C LEU A 278 -21.99 -1.24 11.84
N THR A 279 -23.29 -1.00 11.64
CA THR A 279 -23.81 -0.36 10.42
C THR A 279 -23.87 1.14 10.63
N TYR A 280 -23.38 1.94 9.71
CA TYR A 280 -23.34 3.42 9.79
C TYR A 280 -23.98 4.10 8.59
#